data_c231d4688931e57b4920e3b828dd4846
#
_entry.id   c231d4688931e57b4920e3b828dd4846
#
_cell.length_a   1.000
_cell.length_b   1.000
_cell.length_c   1.000
_cell.angle_alpha   90.00
_cell.angle_beta   90.00
_cell.angle_gamma   90.00
#
_symmetry.space_group_name_H-M   'P 1'
#
loop_
_entity.id
_entity.type
_entity.pdbx_description
1 polymer ?
#
loop_
_entity_poly.entity_id
_entity_poly.type
_entity_poly.pdbx_seq_one_letter_code
_entity_poly.pdbx_strand_id
1 'polypeptide(L)'
;MIQITPQMRIWLAVEPVDFRKGIDGLAQVCRQHLKVDPMAGALVVFSSRRRKALKCLVFDGQGFWLCQKRLSTGRFAWWPTDAKSPAFGLDAHQLQSLLWNAKLASAQAAPMWRPITPAG
;
A
#
# COMPACT_ATOMS: atom_id res chain seq x y z
N MET A 1 12.85 8.11 7.20
CA MET A 1 12.27 6.93 6.57
C MET A 1 11.02 6.48 7.30
N ILE A 2 10.06 5.98 6.58
CA ILE A 2 8.80 5.53 7.19
C ILE A 2 9.03 4.21 7.93
N GLN A 3 8.59 4.17 9.18
CA GLN A 3 8.64 2.96 9.97
C GLN A 3 7.28 2.29 9.99
N ILE A 4 7.22 1.04 9.59
CA ILE A 4 6.00 0.26 9.56
C ILE A 4 5.91 -0.54 10.85
N THR A 5 4.86 -0.30 11.62
CA THR A 5 4.66 -0.99 12.90
C THR A 5 3.42 -1.89 12.83
N PRO A 6 3.34 -2.92 13.68
CA PRO A 6 2.16 -3.80 13.68
C PRO A 6 0.86 -3.08 14.00
N GLN A 7 0.92 -1.97 14.72
CA GLN A 7 -0.26 -1.21 15.11
C GLN A 7 -0.68 -0.20 14.04
N MET A 8 0.13 0.00 13.02
CA MET A 8 -0.13 0.99 12.00
C MET A 8 -1.35 0.60 11.17
N ARG A 9 -2.25 1.55 10.96
CA ARG A 9 -3.37 1.35 10.06
C ARG A 9 -2.90 1.58 8.63
N ILE A 10 -3.21 0.64 7.76
CA ILE A 10 -2.75 0.69 6.36
C ILE A 10 -3.94 0.51 5.45
N TRP A 11 -4.10 1.45 4.53
CA TRP A 11 -5.14 1.39 3.51
C TRP A 11 -4.50 1.30 2.14
N LEU A 12 -5.10 0.51 1.28
CA LEU A 12 -4.67 0.38 -0.10
C LEU A 12 -5.78 0.89 -0.99
N ALA A 13 -5.47 1.83 -1.87
CA ALA A 13 -6.42 2.36 -2.83
C ALA A 13 -6.61 1.30 -3.92
N VAL A 14 -7.84 0.80 -4.07
CA VAL A 14 -8.13 -0.30 -5.00
C VAL A 14 -7.91 0.14 -6.44
N GLU A 15 -8.39 1.35 -6.78
CA GLU A 15 -8.23 1.86 -8.13
C GLU A 15 -6.91 2.59 -8.30
N PRO A 16 -6.28 2.48 -9.48
CA PRO A 16 -5.02 3.18 -9.71
C PRO A 16 -5.23 4.68 -9.74
N VAL A 17 -4.16 5.42 -9.50
CA VAL A 17 -4.17 6.88 -9.54
C VAL A 17 -3.22 7.37 -10.62
N ASP A 18 -3.43 8.63 -11.02
CA ASP A 18 -2.50 9.31 -11.91
C ASP A 18 -1.22 9.60 -11.13
N PHE A 19 -0.10 9.02 -11.56
CA PHE A 19 1.17 9.15 -10.83
C PHE A 19 1.84 10.50 -11.00
N ARG A 20 1.22 11.42 -11.74
CA ARG A 20 1.66 12.81 -11.71
C ARG A 20 1.21 13.52 -10.42
N LYS A 21 0.26 12.94 -9.70
CA LYS A 21 -0.18 13.50 -8.41
C LYS A 21 0.93 13.39 -7.38
N GLY A 22 1.18 14.50 -6.70
CA GLY A 22 2.08 14.53 -5.56
C GLY A 22 1.31 14.41 -4.26
N ILE A 23 1.93 14.91 -3.18
CA ILE A 23 1.36 14.80 -1.84
C ILE A 23 -0.05 15.37 -1.75
N ASP A 24 -0.24 16.60 -2.22
CA ASP A 24 -1.54 17.26 -2.09
C ASP A 24 -2.62 16.55 -2.90
N GLY A 25 -2.31 16.14 -4.11
CA GLY A 25 -3.26 15.42 -4.95
C GLY A 25 -3.65 14.09 -4.36
N LEU A 26 -2.69 13.34 -3.79
CA LEU A 26 -2.98 12.06 -3.17
C LEU A 26 -3.73 12.22 -1.86
N ALA A 27 -3.43 13.25 -1.08
CA ALA A 27 -4.21 13.55 0.12
C ALA A 27 -5.66 13.85 -0.23
N GLN A 28 -5.88 14.53 -1.35
CA GLN A 28 -7.24 14.80 -1.82
C GLN A 28 -7.97 13.53 -2.22
N VAL A 29 -7.28 12.59 -2.88
CA VAL A 29 -7.85 11.28 -3.20
C VAL A 29 -8.29 10.57 -1.92
N CYS A 30 -7.47 10.62 -0.87
CA CYS A 30 -7.83 10.02 0.41
C CYS A 30 -9.16 10.58 0.93
N ARG A 31 -9.31 11.91 0.93
CA ARG A 31 -10.51 12.55 1.46
C ARG A 31 -11.72 12.31 0.59
N GLN A 32 -11.59 12.44 -0.72
CA GLN A 32 -12.73 12.46 -1.63
C GLN A 32 -13.16 11.07 -2.08
N HIS A 33 -12.20 10.17 -2.34
CA HIS A 33 -12.51 8.87 -2.91
C HIS A 33 -12.41 7.74 -1.91
N LEU A 34 -11.42 7.77 -1.05
CA LEU A 34 -11.22 6.69 -0.09
C LEU A 34 -11.95 6.91 1.22
N LYS A 35 -12.36 8.16 1.49
CA LYS A 35 -12.99 8.54 2.76
C LYS A 35 -12.11 8.21 3.94
N VAL A 36 -10.81 8.43 3.77
CA VAL A 36 -9.79 8.22 4.78
C VAL A 36 -9.15 9.57 5.06
N ASP A 37 -8.98 9.90 6.33
CA ASP A 37 -8.28 11.13 6.71
C ASP A 37 -6.77 10.89 6.53
N PRO A 38 -6.13 11.58 5.58
CA PRO A 38 -4.70 11.36 5.34
C PRO A 38 -3.82 11.85 6.48
N MET A 39 -4.34 12.68 7.39
CA MET A 39 -3.58 13.21 8.52
C MET A 39 -3.76 12.39 9.79
N ALA A 40 -4.50 11.28 9.74
CA ALA A 40 -4.75 10.45 10.92
C ALA A 40 -3.60 9.51 11.26
N GLY A 41 -2.52 9.52 10.48
CA GLY A 41 -1.37 8.66 10.75
C GLY A 41 -1.41 7.32 10.05
N ALA A 42 -2.47 7.02 9.29
CA ALA A 42 -2.52 5.81 8.50
C ALA A 42 -1.58 5.92 7.30
N LEU A 43 -1.05 4.80 6.88
CA LEU A 43 -0.27 4.73 5.65
C LEU A 43 -1.22 4.35 4.52
N VAL A 44 -1.18 5.09 3.42
CA VAL A 44 -2.06 4.83 2.27
C VAL A 44 -1.21 4.48 1.07
N VAL A 45 -1.52 3.36 0.44
CA VAL A 45 -0.77 2.83 -0.70
C VAL A 45 -1.57 3.03 -1.97
N PHE A 46 -0.94 3.61 -2.98
CA PHE A 46 -1.53 3.84 -4.30
C PHE A 46 -0.73 3.11 -5.36
N SER A 47 -1.39 2.66 -6.41
CA SER A 47 -0.70 2.03 -7.53
C SER A 47 -0.81 2.86 -8.79
N SER A 48 0.17 2.71 -9.67
CA SER A 48 0.08 3.20 -11.02
C SER A 48 -0.90 2.34 -11.82
N ARG A 49 -1.35 2.86 -12.96
CA ARG A 49 -2.36 2.16 -13.77
C ARG A 49 -1.94 0.74 -14.14
N ARG A 50 -0.66 0.54 -14.45
CA ARG A 50 -0.14 -0.75 -14.86
C ARG A 50 0.47 -1.53 -13.70
N ARG A 51 0.37 -1.00 -12.50
CA ARG A 51 0.90 -1.63 -11.27
C ARG A 51 2.40 -1.90 -11.34
N LYS A 52 3.12 -1.02 -12.02
CA LYS A 52 4.57 -1.08 -12.05
C LYS A 52 5.21 -0.28 -10.94
N ALA A 53 4.44 0.58 -10.30
CA ALA A 53 4.94 1.44 -9.24
C ALA A 53 3.88 1.62 -8.16
N LEU A 54 4.36 1.83 -6.94
CA LEU A 54 3.54 2.12 -5.78
C LEU A 54 3.99 3.44 -5.19
N LYS A 55 3.04 4.19 -4.63
CA LYS A 55 3.32 5.35 -3.81
C LYS A 55 2.68 5.15 -2.45
N CYS A 56 3.43 5.44 -1.40
CA CYS A 56 2.96 5.33 -0.03
C CYS A 56 2.96 6.72 0.58
N LEU A 57 1.80 7.15 1.09
CA LEU A 57 1.62 8.44 1.72
C LEU A 57 1.35 8.24 3.21
N VAL A 58 2.09 8.95 4.07
CA VAL A 58 1.86 8.89 5.51
C VAL A 58 2.17 10.25 6.12
N PHE A 59 1.31 10.66 7.07
CA PHE A 59 1.50 11.88 7.84
C PHE A 59 2.09 11.51 9.20
N ASP A 60 3.23 12.12 9.54
CA ASP A 60 3.95 11.77 10.76
C ASP A 60 3.66 12.72 11.95
N GLY A 61 2.65 13.55 11.81
CA GLY A 61 2.31 14.55 12.82
C GLY A 61 2.89 15.92 12.51
N GLN A 62 3.87 16.00 11.65
CA GLN A 62 4.51 17.25 11.29
C GLN A 62 4.41 17.52 9.79
N GLY A 63 4.50 16.48 8.99
CA GLY A 63 4.45 16.60 7.54
C GLY A 63 4.15 15.27 6.89
N PHE A 64 4.03 15.28 5.57
CA PHE A 64 3.76 14.08 4.81
C PHE A 64 5.05 13.49 4.24
N TRP A 65 5.13 12.17 4.31
CA TRP A 65 6.10 11.40 3.59
C TRP A 65 5.44 10.79 2.37
N LEU A 66 6.09 10.89 1.23
CA LEU A 66 5.66 10.22 0.02
C LEU A 66 6.82 9.39 -0.49
N CYS A 67 6.67 8.08 -0.41
CA CYS A 67 7.67 7.13 -0.85
C CYS A 67 7.18 6.43 -2.10
N GLN A 68 8.07 6.16 -3.03
CA GLN A 68 7.73 5.50 -4.27
C GLN A 68 8.65 4.33 -4.52
N LYS A 69 8.07 3.22 -4.93
CA LYS A 69 8.83 2.07 -5.42
C LYS A 69 8.38 1.76 -6.84
N ARG A 70 9.35 1.70 -7.75
CA ARG A 70 9.09 1.33 -9.14
C ARG A 70 9.85 0.06 -9.45
N LEU A 71 9.16 -0.95 -9.99
CA LEU A 71 9.79 -2.19 -10.37
C LEU A 71 10.61 -1.98 -11.64
N SER A 72 11.81 -2.56 -11.69
CA SER A 72 12.63 -2.49 -12.89
C SER A 72 12.07 -3.36 -14.01
N THR A 73 11.41 -4.45 -13.65
CA THR A 73 10.76 -5.34 -14.60
C THR A 73 9.46 -5.85 -14.00
N GLY A 74 8.49 -6.17 -14.85
CA GLY A 74 7.24 -6.74 -14.41
C GLY A 74 6.35 -5.75 -13.70
N ARG A 75 5.42 -6.27 -12.92
CA ARG A 75 4.46 -5.49 -12.17
C ARG A 75 4.13 -6.20 -10.87
N PHE A 76 3.50 -5.46 -9.94
CA PHE A 76 3.06 -6.04 -8.69
C PHE A 76 2.01 -7.12 -8.97
N ALA A 77 2.28 -8.32 -8.47
CA ALA A 77 1.52 -9.51 -8.87
C ALA A 77 0.13 -9.55 -8.21
N TRP A 78 -0.02 -8.95 -7.04
CA TRP A 78 -1.28 -8.99 -6.31
C TRP A 78 -1.86 -7.60 -6.16
N TRP A 79 -3.16 -7.50 -6.36
CA TRP A 79 -3.93 -6.29 -6.08
C TRP A 79 -5.38 -6.68 -5.88
N PRO A 80 -6.09 -6.09 -4.90
CA PRO A 80 -7.50 -6.41 -4.73
C PRO A 80 -8.31 -5.86 -5.89
N THR A 81 -9.13 -6.71 -6.50
CA THR A 81 -9.98 -6.32 -7.63
C THR A 81 -11.45 -6.46 -7.33
N ASP A 82 -11.81 -7.23 -6.30
CA ASP A 82 -13.19 -7.49 -5.95
C ASP A 82 -13.61 -6.78 -4.68
N ALA A 83 -12.87 -5.77 -4.27
CA ALA A 83 -13.17 -5.04 -3.06
C ALA A 83 -14.47 -4.27 -3.20
N LYS A 84 -15.32 -4.32 -2.18
CA LYS A 84 -16.58 -3.59 -2.16
C LYS A 84 -16.40 -2.12 -1.81
N SER A 85 -15.24 -1.77 -1.31
CA SER A 85 -14.91 -0.42 -0.90
C SER A 85 -13.73 0.09 -1.74
N PRO A 86 -13.62 1.40 -1.98
CA PRO A 86 -12.46 1.93 -2.70
C PRO A 86 -11.16 1.82 -1.91
N ALA A 87 -11.22 1.56 -0.61
CA ALA A 87 -10.04 1.35 0.23
C ALA A 87 -10.06 -0.05 0.81
N PHE A 88 -8.93 -0.72 0.74
CA PHE A 88 -8.76 -2.09 1.22
C PHE A 88 -7.75 -2.08 2.37
N GLY A 89 -8.14 -2.63 3.53
CA GLY A 89 -7.25 -2.64 4.70
C GLY A 89 -6.19 -3.73 4.61
N LEU A 90 -4.97 -3.39 4.96
CA LEU A 90 -3.87 -4.34 5.05
C LEU A 90 -3.29 -4.30 6.47
N ASP A 91 -2.73 -5.41 6.91
CA ASP A 91 -1.87 -5.37 8.09
C ASP A 91 -0.42 -5.14 7.65
N ALA A 92 0.46 -4.89 8.62
CA ALA A 92 1.85 -4.57 8.32
C ALA A 92 2.55 -5.70 7.58
N HIS A 93 2.22 -6.94 7.92
CA HIS A 93 2.81 -8.10 7.29
C HIS A 93 2.41 -8.20 5.81
N GLN A 94 1.13 -7.96 5.53
CA GLN A 94 0.64 -7.97 4.16
C GLN A 94 1.27 -6.85 3.34
N LEU A 95 1.46 -5.67 3.94
CA LEU A 95 2.14 -4.58 3.25
C LEU A 95 3.57 -4.95 2.89
N GLN A 96 4.29 -5.57 3.81
CA GLN A 96 5.66 -5.99 3.53
C GLN A 96 5.70 -6.99 2.39
N SER A 97 4.77 -7.94 2.37
CA SER A 97 4.69 -8.90 1.27
C SER A 97 4.41 -8.21 -0.06
N LEU A 98 3.51 -7.23 -0.06
CA LEU A 98 3.21 -6.46 -1.26
C LEU A 98 4.45 -5.71 -1.76
N LEU A 99 5.16 -5.04 -0.85
CA LEU A 99 6.34 -4.26 -1.23
C LEU A 99 7.45 -5.13 -1.80
N TRP A 100 7.57 -6.38 -1.38
CA TRP A 100 8.51 -7.34 -1.92
C TRP A 100 7.97 -8.03 -3.17
N ASN A 101 6.77 -7.67 -3.59
CA ASN A 101 6.08 -8.27 -4.73
C ASN A 101 5.81 -9.76 -4.54
N ALA A 102 5.52 -10.16 -3.31
CA ALA A 102 5.08 -11.51 -3.05
C ALA A 102 3.61 -11.65 -3.44
N LYS A 103 3.20 -12.87 -3.78
CA LYS A 103 1.79 -13.15 -4.06
C LYS A 103 1.07 -13.30 -2.73
N LEU A 104 0.27 -12.30 -2.36
CA LEU A 104 -0.38 -12.31 -1.05
C LEU A 104 -1.27 -13.53 -0.83
N ALA A 105 -1.94 -14.00 -1.87
CA ALA A 105 -2.76 -15.20 -1.74
C ALA A 105 -1.91 -16.40 -1.33
N SER A 106 -0.72 -16.54 -1.93
CA SER A 106 0.20 -17.62 -1.57
C SER A 106 0.77 -17.40 -0.17
N ALA A 107 1.08 -16.17 0.18
CA ALA A 107 1.60 -15.83 1.49
C ALA A 107 0.58 -16.13 2.58
N GLN A 108 -0.69 -15.92 2.30
CA GLN A 108 -1.75 -16.23 3.24
C GLN A 108 -1.97 -17.72 3.38
N ALA A 109 -1.81 -18.43 2.30
CA ALA A 109 -1.94 -19.87 2.31
C ALA A 109 -0.74 -20.52 3.01
N ALA A 110 0.42 -19.91 2.87
CA ALA A 110 1.61 -20.37 3.56
C ALA A 110 1.69 -19.64 4.87
N PRO A 111 1.24 -20.12 5.83
CA PRO A 111 1.15 -19.38 7.07
C PRO A 111 2.49 -18.91 7.47
N MET A 112 2.74 -18.37 6.93
CA MET A 112 3.50 -17.84 7.13
C MET A 112 4.56 -17.64 6.89
N TRP A 113 4.62 -17.63 6.36
CA TRP A 113 5.66 -17.04 6.17
C TRP A 113 6.80 -17.35 6.93
N ARG A 114 6.60 -17.81 7.36
CA ARG A 114 7.21 -18.01 7.97
C ARG A 114 8.13 -18.11 7.66
N PRO A 115 8.35 -17.87 7.67
CA PRO A 115 9.02 -17.65 7.45
C PRO A 115 9.80 -17.79 7.09
N ILE A 116 9.93 -17.70 7.00
CA ILE A 116 10.02 -17.70 6.75
C ILE A 116 10.58 -18.34 6.46
N THR A 117 10.75 -18.43 6.28
CA THR A 117 10.63 -18.88 6.20
C THR A 117 11.07 -19.47 5.71
N PRO A 118 11.57 -19.79 5.55
CA PRO A 118 11.48 -20.10 5.23
C PRO A 118 11.63 -20.65 4.81
N ALA A 119 11.66 -20.75 4.75
CA ALA A 119 11.22 -20.99 4.68
C ALA A 119 11.06 -21.24 4.41
N GLY A 120 11.22 -21.00 4.22
CA GLY A 120 10.51 -20.80 4.23
C GLY A 120 10.46 -20.88 4.07
#